data_2a31bfdc4ac5ab8a27ce50100772789e
#
_entry.id   2a31bfdc4ac5ab8a27ce50100772789e
#
_cell.length_a   1.000
_cell.length_b   1.000
_cell.length_c   1.000
_cell.angle_alpha   90.00
_cell.angle_beta   90.00
_cell.angle_gamma   90.00
#
_symmetry.space_group_name_H-M   'P 1'
#
loop_
_entity.id
_entity.type
_entity.pdbx_description
1 polymer ?
#
loop_
_entity_poly.entity_id
_entity_poly.type
_entity_poly.pdbx_seq_one_letter_code
_entity_poly.pdbx_strand_id
1 'polypeptide(L)'
;MEVFTNNWNSRKYQIGYALSGGFIKGFAHLGVMQALLEHDIKPEIISGVSAGALAGVFYADGNEPHKVLDYFSGHKFQDLTKLVIPKKGLFDLCEFIDFLRTNVKAKNLEDLQLPLIITATDLDHGRMVHFHRGSIAERVAASCCMPVMFAPVNIDGTNYVDGGLMMNLPVSTLRRVCDKVVAVNVSPIMAQDYKMNIVSIAMRSFHFMFRANTFPEREKCDLLIEPYNLYGYSN
;
A
#
# COMPACT_ATOMS: atom_id res chain seq x y z
N MET A 1 -2.95 -20.72 -9.37
CA MET A 1 -3.18 -19.67 -10.38
C MET A 1 -4.70 -19.55 -10.61
N GLU A 2 -5.40 -18.93 -9.68
CA GLU A 2 -6.80 -18.53 -9.95
C GLU A 2 -6.76 -17.12 -10.54
N VAL A 3 -6.65 -17.07 -11.85
CA VAL A 3 -6.96 -15.88 -12.63
C VAL A 3 -8.44 -15.62 -12.42
N PHE A 4 -8.82 -14.40 -12.09
CA PHE A 4 -10.20 -13.93 -12.06
C PHE A 4 -10.89 -14.22 -13.41
N THR A 5 -11.43 -15.42 -13.60
CA THR A 5 -12.26 -15.81 -14.72
C THR A 5 -13.66 -16.09 -14.20
N ASN A 6 -14.44 -15.04 -13.93
CA ASN A 6 -15.88 -15.18 -13.84
C ASN A 6 -16.55 -13.83 -14.13
N ASN A 7 -17.35 -13.81 -15.20
CA ASN A 7 -18.41 -12.87 -15.58
C ASN A 7 -18.34 -11.43 -15.01
N TRP A 8 -17.40 -10.63 -15.52
CA TRP A 8 -17.16 -9.24 -15.14
C TRP A 8 -18.08 -8.23 -15.87
N ASN A 9 -19.27 -8.61 -16.29
CA ASN A 9 -20.16 -7.73 -17.05
C ASN A 9 -21.10 -6.88 -16.18
N SER A 10 -21.04 -6.97 -14.85
CA SER A 10 -21.75 -6.05 -13.95
C SER A 10 -20.78 -5.48 -12.93
N ARG A 11 -20.65 -4.16 -12.87
CA ARG A 11 -19.94 -3.48 -11.80
C ARG A 11 -20.59 -3.82 -10.48
N LYS A 12 -19.81 -4.38 -9.56
CA LYS A 12 -20.32 -4.92 -8.29
C LYS A 12 -20.35 -3.87 -7.18
N TYR A 13 -19.50 -2.84 -7.28
CA TYR A 13 -19.30 -1.83 -6.26
C TYR A 13 -19.57 -0.44 -6.84
N GLN A 14 -20.20 0.44 -6.05
CA GLN A 14 -20.42 1.82 -6.49
C GLN A 14 -19.13 2.64 -6.43
N ILE A 15 -18.42 2.60 -5.28
CA ILE A 15 -17.22 3.39 -5.05
C ILE A 15 -16.08 2.48 -4.59
N GLY A 16 -14.94 2.57 -5.27
CA GLY A 16 -13.69 1.94 -4.86
C GLY A 16 -12.59 2.98 -4.57
N TYR A 17 -11.75 2.72 -3.56
CA TYR A 17 -10.57 3.53 -3.27
C TYR A 17 -9.31 2.85 -3.74
N ALA A 18 -8.51 3.54 -4.57
CA ALA A 18 -7.17 3.12 -4.97
C ALA A 18 -6.12 3.95 -4.19
N LEU A 19 -5.39 3.30 -3.29
CA LEU A 19 -4.45 3.94 -2.37
C LEU A 19 -3.01 3.61 -2.78
N SER A 20 -2.23 4.65 -3.12
CA SER A 20 -0.85 4.47 -3.58
C SER A 20 0.11 4.06 -2.46
N GLY A 21 1.26 3.51 -2.85
CA GLY A 21 2.44 3.52 -1.99
C GLY A 21 2.91 4.95 -1.70
N GLY A 22 3.67 5.15 -0.63
CA GLY A 22 4.10 6.51 -0.26
C GLY A 22 5.01 6.58 0.96
N PHE A 23 5.45 5.45 1.47
CA PHE A 23 6.29 5.36 2.66
C PHE A 23 5.65 6.08 3.84
N ILE A 24 6.38 6.93 4.58
CA ILE A 24 5.86 7.70 5.72
C ILE A 24 4.69 8.64 5.33
N LYS A 25 4.63 9.08 4.08
CA LYS A 25 3.52 9.90 3.57
C LYS A 25 2.19 9.15 3.51
N GLY A 26 2.22 7.84 3.72
CA GLY A 26 1.02 7.00 3.80
C GLY A 26 0.00 7.44 4.85
N PHE A 27 0.41 8.13 5.90
CA PHE A 27 -0.53 8.72 6.87
C PHE A 27 -1.49 9.73 6.25
N ALA A 28 -1.11 10.36 5.13
CA ALA A 28 -2.01 11.24 4.40
C ALA A 28 -3.24 10.53 3.82
N HIS A 29 -3.16 9.22 3.55
CA HIS A 29 -4.34 8.43 3.18
C HIS A 29 -5.44 8.52 4.23
N LEU A 30 -5.08 8.43 5.52
CA LEU A 30 -6.05 8.49 6.61
C LEU A 30 -6.76 9.84 6.65
N GLY A 31 -6.03 10.96 6.46
CA GLY A 31 -6.62 12.29 6.39
C GLY A 31 -7.55 12.47 5.18
N VAL A 32 -7.15 11.97 4.00
CA VAL A 32 -7.99 12.01 2.81
C VAL A 32 -9.24 11.13 2.99
N MET A 33 -9.09 9.93 3.52
CA MET A 33 -10.22 9.04 3.79
C MET A 33 -11.20 9.66 4.79
N GLN A 34 -10.69 10.31 5.84
CA GLN A 34 -11.52 11.02 6.82
C GLN A 34 -12.33 12.13 6.14
N ALA A 35 -11.70 12.98 5.32
CA ALA A 35 -12.37 14.03 4.59
C ALA A 35 -13.45 13.50 3.62
N LEU A 36 -13.17 12.42 2.91
CA LEU A 36 -14.15 11.79 2.02
C LEU A 36 -15.35 11.23 2.79
N LEU A 37 -15.12 10.63 3.97
CA LEU A 37 -16.20 10.13 4.83
C LEU A 37 -17.10 11.25 5.36
N GLU A 38 -16.54 12.41 5.69
CA GLU A 38 -17.28 13.60 6.12
C GLU A 38 -18.21 14.16 5.02
N HIS A 39 -17.92 13.81 3.76
CA HIS A 39 -18.75 14.12 2.59
C HIS A 39 -19.60 12.93 2.11
N ASP A 40 -19.79 11.90 2.94
CA ASP A 40 -20.54 10.68 2.61
C ASP A 40 -20.01 9.88 1.39
N ILE A 41 -18.77 10.12 1.00
CA ILE A 41 -18.09 9.35 -0.03
C ILE A 41 -17.39 8.17 0.65
N LYS A 42 -18.02 6.99 0.61
CA LYS A 42 -17.55 5.77 1.32
C LYS A 42 -17.15 4.69 0.33
N PRO A 43 -16.01 4.01 0.53
CA PRO A 43 -15.64 2.91 -0.35
C PRO A 43 -16.43 1.65 -0.01
N GLU A 44 -16.77 0.88 -1.03
CA GLU A 44 -17.30 -0.49 -0.89
C GLU A 44 -16.21 -1.55 -1.14
N ILE A 45 -15.06 -1.13 -1.66
CA ILE A 45 -13.86 -1.93 -1.86
C ILE A 45 -12.63 -1.02 -1.86
N ILE A 46 -11.50 -1.52 -1.38
CA ILE A 46 -10.22 -0.81 -1.42
C ILE A 46 -9.19 -1.63 -2.19
N SER A 47 -8.33 -0.96 -2.92
CA SER A 47 -7.09 -1.53 -3.44
C SER A 47 -5.92 -0.67 -2.98
N GLY A 48 -4.91 -1.30 -2.38
CA GLY A 48 -3.77 -0.60 -1.80
C GLY A 48 -2.42 -1.21 -2.16
N VAL A 49 -1.41 -0.36 -2.16
CA VAL A 49 0.00 -0.74 -2.35
C VAL A 49 0.81 -0.16 -1.20
N SER A 50 1.70 -0.96 -0.59
CA SER A 50 2.64 -0.46 0.42
C SER A 50 1.91 0.30 1.54
N ALA A 51 2.24 1.56 1.76
CA ALA A 51 1.57 2.41 2.74
C ALA A 51 0.05 2.51 2.53
N GLY A 52 -0.42 2.46 1.27
CA GLY A 52 -1.85 2.40 0.95
C GLY A 52 -2.50 1.07 1.33
N ALA A 53 -1.77 -0.04 1.25
CA ALA A 53 -2.24 -1.34 1.75
C ALA A 53 -2.37 -1.32 3.29
N LEU A 54 -1.41 -0.68 3.98
CA LEU A 54 -1.45 -0.52 5.44
C LEU A 54 -2.64 0.34 5.89
N ALA A 55 -2.85 1.49 5.28
CA ALA A 55 -4.01 2.35 5.58
C ALA A 55 -5.33 1.62 5.26
N GLY A 56 -5.37 0.94 4.12
CA GLY A 56 -6.53 0.17 3.66
C GLY A 56 -6.91 -0.96 4.61
N VAL A 57 -5.93 -1.70 5.15
CA VAL A 57 -6.21 -2.83 6.04
C VAL A 57 -6.82 -2.37 7.36
N PHE A 58 -6.29 -1.31 7.97
CA PHE A 58 -6.86 -0.80 9.23
C PHE A 58 -8.29 -0.29 9.03
N TYR A 59 -8.56 0.41 7.93
CA TYR A 59 -9.91 0.85 7.60
C TYR A 59 -10.86 -0.33 7.32
N ALA A 60 -10.40 -1.29 6.52
CA ALA A 60 -11.19 -2.46 6.15
C ALA A 60 -11.47 -3.40 7.35
N ASP A 61 -10.63 -3.36 8.38
CA ASP A 61 -10.82 -4.05 9.66
C ASP A 61 -11.83 -3.33 10.60
N GLY A 62 -12.43 -2.21 10.14
CA GLY A 62 -13.46 -1.45 10.85
C GLY A 62 -12.95 -0.33 11.76
N ASN A 63 -11.72 0.14 11.54
CA ASN A 63 -11.19 1.28 12.29
C ASN A 63 -11.47 2.59 11.54
N GLU A 64 -11.90 3.61 12.27
CA GLU A 64 -12.07 4.96 11.73
C GLU A 64 -10.69 5.61 11.44
N PRO A 65 -10.51 6.33 10.31
CA PRO A 65 -9.21 6.87 9.92
C PRO A 65 -8.53 7.73 10.99
N HIS A 66 -9.28 8.59 11.69
CA HIS A 66 -8.72 9.44 12.75
C HIS A 66 -8.20 8.62 13.94
N LYS A 67 -8.89 7.54 14.33
CA LYS A 67 -8.43 6.66 15.42
C LYS A 67 -7.15 5.92 15.05
N VAL A 68 -7.01 5.53 13.78
CA VAL A 68 -5.77 4.92 13.28
C VAL A 68 -4.62 5.93 13.35
N LEU A 69 -4.88 7.20 12.98
CA LEU A 69 -3.88 8.26 13.06
C LEU A 69 -3.44 8.51 14.50
N ASP A 70 -4.38 8.61 15.44
CA ASP A 70 -4.10 8.79 16.86
C ASP A 70 -3.26 7.64 17.42
N TYR A 71 -3.59 6.42 17.06
CA TYR A 71 -2.85 5.22 17.44
C TYR A 71 -1.38 5.30 16.98
N PHE A 72 -1.13 5.64 15.73
CA PHE A 72 0.23 5.78 15.20
C PHE A 72 0.98 7.01 15.74
N SER A 73 0.27 8.09 16.09
CA SER A 73 0.85 9.28 16.68
C SER A 73 1.35 9.02 18.13
N GLY A 74 0.67 8.14 18.86
CA GLY A 74 1.05 7.73 20.22
C GLY A 74 2.22 6.75 20.27
N HIS A 75 2.41 5.97 19.22
CA HIS A 75 3.53 5.04 19.07
C HIS A 75 4.55 5.67 18.12
N LYS A 76 5.77 5.94 18.58
CA LYS A 76 6.81 6.43 17.67
C LYS A 76 6.95 5.41 16.55
N PHE A 77 6.68 5.83 15.31
CA PHE A 77 6.87 5.00 14.12
C PHE A 77 8.26 4.35 14.07
N GLN A 78 9.24 5.01 14.69
CA GLN A 78 10.58 4.48 14.93
C GLN A 78 10.62 3.18 15.75
N ASP A 79 9.60 2.92 16.59
CA ASP A 79 9.52 1.67 17.35
C ASP A 79 9.03 0.50 16.48
N LEU A 80 8.26 0.77 15.41
CA LEU A 80 7.85 -0.21 14.41
C LEU A 80 8.95 -0.53 13.40
N THR A 81 9.93 0.35 13.30
CA THR A 81 11.12 0.22 12.44
C THR A 81 12.37 0.06 13.30
N LYS A 82 12.28 -0.55 14.47
CA LYS A 82 13.48 -1.01 15.19
C LYS A 82 14.17 -2.04 14.34
N LEU A 83 14.99 -1.49 13.48
CA LEU A 83 15.82 -2.17 12.52
C LEU A 83 16.79 -3.05 13.31
N VAL A 84 16.47 -4.31 13.43
CA VAL A 84 17.46 -5.31 13.80
C VAL A 84 18.57 -5.18 12.77
N ILE A 85 19.78 -4.84 13.22
CA ILE A 85 20.95 -4.75 12.33
C ILE A 85 21.09 -6.11 11.67
N PRO A 86 20.91 -6.23 10.35
CA PRO A 86 20.79 -7.53 9.73
C PRO A 86 22.14 -8.24 9.73
N LYS A 87 22.14 -9.48 10.10
CA LYS A 87 23.32 -10.35 9.98
C LYS A 87 23.76 -10.56 8.52
N LYS A 88 22.93 -10.14 7.54
CA LYS A 88 23.16 -10.33 6.09
C LYS A 88 22.95 -9.06 5.23
N GLY A 89 22.97 -7.86 5.82
CA GLY A 89 22.95 -6.58 5.06
C GLY A 89 21.58 -6.06 4.66
N LEU A 90 20.48 -6.81 4.85
CA LEU A 90 19.10 -6.37 4.61
C LEU A 90 18.28 -6.51 5.90
N PHE A 91 17.37 -5.57 6.14
CA PHE A 91 16.44 -5.64 7.28
C PHE A 91 15.34 -6.66 6.98
N ASP A 92 14.80 -7.31 8.00
CA ASP A 92 13.60 -8.12 7.87
C ASP A 92 12.36 -7.37 8.38
N LEU A 93 11.19 -7.91 8.07
CA LEU A 93 9.89 -7.35 8.44
C LEU A 93 9.19 -8.17 9.54
N CYS A 94 9.90 -9.01 10.28
CA CYS A 94 9.31 -9.89 11.29
C CYS A 94 8.54 -9.08 12.36
N GLU A 95 9.14 -8.02 12.90
CA GLU A 95 8.48 -7.16 13.90
C GLU A 95 7.25 -6.45 13.32
N PHE A 96 7.31 -6.05 12.04
CA PHE A 96 6.16 -5.47 11.35
C PHE A 96 5.03 -6.48 11.12
N ILE A 97 5.36 -7.71 10.80
CA ILE A 97 4.40 -8.82 10.68
C ILE A 97 3.72 -9.07 12.03
N ASP A 98 4.50 -9.13 13.11
CA ASP A 98 3.97 -9.35 14.46
C ASP A 98 3.14 -8.16 14.96
N PHE A 99 3.53 -6.94 14.60
CA PHE A 99 2.72 -5.74 14.82
C PHE A 99 1.35 -5.86 14.14
N LEU A 100 1.29 -6.25 12.87
CA LEU A 100 0.04 -6.43 12.15
C LEU A 100 -0.82 -7.54 12.77
N ARG A 101 -0.21 -8.66 13.13
CA ARG A 101 -0.91 -9.79 13.79
C ARG A 101 -1.55 -9.39 15.11
N THR A 102 -0.93 -8.45 15.84
CA THR A 102 -1.40 -7.97 17.14
C THR A 102 -2.50 -6.92 17.00
N ASN A 103 -2.40 -6.04 16.02
CA ASN A 103 -3.21 -4.82 15.93
C ASN A 103 -4.33 -4.87 14.89
N VAL A 104 -4.36 -5.86 14.01
CA VAL A 104 -5.46 -6.13 13.07
C VAL A 104 -6.27 -7.30 13.62
N LYS A 105 -7.60 -7.13 13.72
CA LYS A 105 -8.51 -8.14 14.31
C LYS A 105 -8.68 -9.32 13.36
N ALA A 106 -8.98 -9.04 12.09
CA ALA A 106 -9.06 -10.04 11.04
C ALA A 106 -7.67 -10.68 10.81
N LYS A 107 -7.62 -11.97 10.55
CA LYS A 107 -6.36 -12.67 10.27
C LYS A 107 -6.11 -12.83 8.78
N ASN A 108 -7.16 -12.99 8.00
CA ASN A 108 -7.10 -13.14 6.56
C ASN A 108 -7.85 -12.01 5.84
N LEU A 109 -7.48 -11.73 4.60
CA LEU A 109 -8.11 -10.68 3.80
C LEU A 109 -9.60 -10.91 3.58
N GLU A 110 -10.01 -12.17 3.45
CA GLU A 110 -11.43 -12.58 3.31
C GLU A 110 -12.27 -12.40 4.57
N ASP A 111 -11.63 -12.19 5.72
CA ASP A 111 -12.30 -11.98 7.02
C ASP A 111 -12.55 -10.48 7.31
N LEU A 112 -12.03 -9.57 6.47
CA LEU A 112 -12.19 -8.13 6.61
C LEU A 112 -13.66 -7.70 6.41
N GLN A 113 -14.09 -6.65 7.10
CA GLN A 113 -15.44 -6.09 6.97
C GLN A 113 -15.68 -5.45 5.59
N LEU A 114 -14.60 -4.98 4.95
CA LEU A 114 -14.62 -4.40 3.61
C LEU A 114 -13.60 -5.14 2.74
N PRO A 115 -13.95 -5.53 1.49
CA PRO A 115 -13.00 -6.16 0.59
C PRO A 115 -11.75 -5.32 0.35
N LEU A 116 -10.58 -5.93 0.47
CA LEU A 116 -9.29 -5.30 0.25
C LEU A 116 -8.45 -6.11 -0.75
N ILE A 117 -7.92 -5.42 -1.75
CA ILE A 117 -6.93 -5.96 -2.68
C ILE A 117 -5.56 -5.37 -2.34
N ILE A 118 -4.57 -6.20 -2.14
CA ILE A 118 -3.19 -5.80 -1.87
C ILE A 118 -2.31 -6.15 -3.07
N THR A 119 -1.62 -5.16 -3.62
CA THR A 119 -0.69 -5.37 -4.73
C THR A 119 0.73 -5.58 -4.21
N ALA A 120 1.39 -6.62 -4.69
CA ALA A 120 2.81 -6.91 -4.48
C ALA A 120 3.48 -7.29 -5.80
N THR A 121 4.81 -7.35 -5.80
CA THR A 121 5.61 -7.82 -6.92
C THR A 121 6.19 -9.19 -6.60
N ASP A 122 5.85 -10.20 -7.39
CA ASP A 122 6.47 -11.52 -7.39
C ASP A 122 7.87 -11.38 -8.01
N LEU A 123 8.88 -11.41 -7.16
CA LEU A 123 10.26 -11.16 -7.57
C LEU A 123 10.84 -12.31 -8.38
N ASP A 124 10.42 -13.54 -8.08
CA ASP A 124 10.95 -14.74 -8.73
C ASP A 124 10.47 -14.88 -10.18
N HIS A 125 9.25 -14.40 -10.48
CA HIS A 125 8.64 -14.52 -11.80
C HIS A 125 8.47 -13.18 -12.56
N GLY A 126 8.84 -12.04 -11.94
CA GLY A 126 8.81 -10.72 -12.58
C GLY A 126 7.39 -10.24 -12.93
N ARG A 127 6.41 -10.46 -12.06
CA ARG A 127 5.01 -10.11 -12.32
C ARG A 127 4.34 -9.44 -11.13
N MET A 128 3.28 -8.66 -11.42
CA MET A 128 2.38 -8.15 -10.39
C MET A 128 1.48 -9.27 -9.85
N VAL A 129 1.20 -9.21 -8.56
CA VAL A 129 0.22 -10.07 -7.89
C VAL A 129 -0.74 -9.21 -7.08
N HIS A 130 -2.03 -9.55 -7.15
CA HIS A 130 -3.11 -8.88 -6.42
C HIS A 130 -3.71 -9.87 -5.43
N PHE A 131 -3.33 -9.75 -4.16
CA PHE A 131 -3.86 -10.58 -3.09
C PHE A 131 -5.24 -10.09 -2.66
N HIS A 132 -6.18 -10.98 -2.56
CA HIS A 132 -7.52 -10.74 -2.02
C HIS A 132 -7.94 -11.80 -1.02
N ARG A 133 -7.03 -12.73 -0.69
CA ARG A 133 -7.22 -13.82 0.27
C ARG A 133 -5.92 -14.13 1.00
N GLY A 134 -6.08 -14.80 2.15
CA GLY A 134 -5.01 -15.34 2.98
C GLY A 134 -4.47 -14.31 3.98
N SER A 135 -3.45 -14.70 4.73
CA SER A 135 -2.95 -13.94 5.88
C SER A 135 -2.64 -12.47 5.55
N ILE A 136 -3.27 -11.56 6.30
CA ILE A 136 -3.11 -10.10 6.15
C ILE A 136 -1.66 -9.70 6.40
N ALA A 137 -1.07 -10.20 7.49
CA ALA A 137 0.22 -9.72 7.95
C ALA A 137 1.32 -9.96 6.91
N GLU A 138 1.39 -11.17 6.32
CA GLU A 138 2.38 -11.49 5.31
C GLU A 138 2.14 -10.74 4.00
N ARG A 139 0.88 -10.55 3.58
CA ARG A 139 0.56 -9.88 2.32
C ARG A 139 0.80 -8.37 2.40
N VAL A 140 0.47 -7.74 3.55
CA VAL A 140 0.83 -6.33 3.78
C VAL A 140 2.34 -6.17 3.87
N ALA A 141 3.04 -7.06 4.59
CA ALA A 141 4.50 -7.04 4.67
C ALA A 141 5.15 -7.19 3.28
N ALA A 142 4.67 -8.11 2.44
CA ALA A 142 5.13 -8.28 1.07
C ALA A 142 4.94 -7.00 0.24
N SER A 143 3.76 -6.35 0.37
CA SER A 143 3.46 -5.08 -0.31
C SER A 143 4.31 -3.91 0.19
N CYS A 144 4.79 -3.95 1.44
CA CYS A 144 5.63 -2.91 2.06
C CYS A 144 7.13 -3.24 1.99
N CYS A 145 7.51 -4.39 1.41
CA CYS A 145 8.89 -4.85 1.35
C CYS A 145 9.69 -4.12 0.28
N MET A 146 10.16 -2.92 0.59
CA MET A 146 10.93 -2.10 -0.34
C MET A 146 12.29 -2.76 -0.65
N PRO A 147 12.60 -3.01 -1.95
CA PRO A 147 13.88 -3.56 -2.36
C PRO A 147 15.07 -2.75 -1.84
N VAL A 148 16.21 -3.40 -1.62
CA VAL A 148 17.44 -2.81 -1.06
C VAL A 148 17.38 -2.53 0.45
N MET A 149 16.20 -2.20 1.00
CA MET A 149 16.04 -2.01 2.45
C MET A 149 15.72 -3.33 3.15
N PHE A 150 14.76 -4.08 2.64
CA PHE A 150 14.23 -5.28 3.28
C PHE A 150 14.55 -6.54 2.48
N ALA A 151 14.74 -7.64 3.21
CA ALA A 151 14.77 -8.96 2.60
C ALA A 151 13.38 -9.32 2.05
N PRO A 152 13.28 -9.93 0.85
CA PRO A 152 12.00 -10.34 0.28
C PRO A 152 11.17 -11.18 1.24
N VAL A 153 9.87 -10.97 1.27
CA VAL A 153 8.93 -11.77 2.06
C VAL A 153 8.59 -13.04 1.30
N ASN A 154 8.88 -14.19 1.90
CA ASN A 154 8.54 -15.48 1.30
C ASN A 154 7.12 -15.88 1.70
N ILE A 155 6.26 -16.13 0.71
CA ILE A 155 4.91 -16.67 0.89
C ILE A 155 4.79 -17.90 0.00
N ASP A 156 4.55 -19.04 0.61
CA ASP A 156 4.36 -20.33 -0.07
C ASP A 156 5.47 -20.66 -1.09
N GLY A 157 6.73 -20.35 -0.76
CA GLY A 157 7.91 -20.62 -1.58
C GLY A 157 8.24 -19.56 -2.63
N THR A 158 7.42 -18.53 -2.78
CA THR A 158 7.66 -17.40 -3.70
C THR A 158 8.11 -16.16 -2.93
N ASN A 159 9.09 -15.43 -3.45
CA ASN A 159 9.62 -14.22 -2.86
C ASN A 159 8.89 -12.98 -3.41
N TYR A 160 8.40 -12.14 -2.51
CA TYR A 160 7.66 -10.92 -2.85
C TYR A 160 8.38 -9.67 -2.35
N VAL A 161 8.24 -8.59 -3.12
CA VAL A 161 8.69 -7.24 -2.77
C VAL A 161 7.56 -6.23 -3.02
N ASP A 162 7.81 -4.97 -2.68
CA ASP A 162 6.84 -3.87 -2.76
C ASP A 162 6.16 -3.81 -4.14
N GLY A 163 4.83 -3.73 -4.11
CA GLY A 163 4.01 -3.66 -5.32
C GLY A 163 4.22 -2.39 -6.14
N GLY A 164 4.68 -1.31 -5.50
CA GLY A 164 5.01 -0.05 -6.15
C GLY A 164 6.10 -0.16 -7.21
N LEU A 165 6.88 -1.25 -7.19
CA LEU A 165 7.87 -1.53 -8.24
C LEU A 165 7.22 -1.65 -9.63
N MET A 166 6.02 -2.22 -9.71
CA MET A 166 5.29 -2.43 -10.97
C MET A 166 3.99 -1.63 -11.07
N MET A 167 3.30 -1.37 -9.96
CA MET A 167 2.05 -0.60 -9.92
C MET A 167 1.90 0.12 -8.59
N ASN A 168 2.27 1.40 -8.54
CA ASN A 168 2.23 2.18 -7.29
C ASN A 168 0.89 2.87 -7.01
N LEU A 169 -0.06 2.88 -7.95
CA LEU A 169 -1.42 3.40 -7.79
C LEU A 169 -2.40 2.40 -8.43
N PRO A 170 -3.05 1.51 -7.65
CA PRO A 170 -3.71 0.33 -8.20
C PRO A 170 -5.14 0.58 -8.69
N VAL A 171 -5.37 1.61 -9.53
CA VAL A 171 -6.69 1.97 -10.09
C VAL A 171 -7.24 0.87 -10.99
N SER A 172 -6.39 0.28 -11.83
CA SER A 172 -6.78 -0.77 -12.77
C SER A 172 -7.40 -1.99 -12.12
N THR A 173 -7.03 -2.29 -10.85
CA THR A 173 -7.62 -3.41 -10.10
C THR A 173 -9.10 -3.20 -9.79
N LEU A 174 -9.53 -1.94 -9.69
CA LEU A 174 -10.90 -1.55 -9.33
C LEU A 174 -11.74 -1.17 -10.56
N ARG A 175 -11.10 -0.71 -11.63
CA ARG A 175 -11.81 -0.11 -12.77
C ARG A 175 -12.86 -1.02 -13.42
N ARG A 176 -12.68 -2.33 -13.34
CA ARG A 176 -13.63 -3.29 -13.91
C ARG A 176 -14.77 -3.65 -12.98
N VAL A 177 -14.62 -3.41 -11.67
CA VAL A 177 -15.57 -3.85 -10.64
C VAL A 177 -16.30 -2.71 -9.96
N CYS A 178 -15.86 -1.46 -10.16
CA CYS A 178 -16.45 -0.25 -9.55
C CYS A 178 -17.07 0.66 -10.60
N ASP A 179 -18.16 1.32 -10.23
CA ASP A 179 -18.75 2.41 -11.03
C ASP A 179 -17.86 3.64 -10.97
N LYS A 180 -17.39 3.99 -9.79
CA LYS A 180 -16.49 5.12 -9.54
C LYS A 180 -15.24 4.66 -8.80
N VAL A 181 -14.09 5.20 -9.20
CA VAL A 181 -12.81 4.95 -8.54
C VAL A 181 -12.22 6.29 -8.09
N VAL A 182 -12.06 6.43 -6.78
CA VAL A 182 -11.31 7.52 -6.16
C VAL A 182 -9.87 7.06 -5.95
N ALA A 183 -8.93 7.72 -6.58
CA ALA A 183 -7.51 7.44 -6.44
C ALA A 183 -6.85 8.46 -5.50
N VAL A 184 -6.11 7.97 -4.52
CA VAL A 184 -5.33 8.82 -3.60
C VAL A 184 -3.85 8.53 -3.83
N ASN A 185 -3.11 9.50 -4.36
CA ASN A 185 -1.69 9.38 -4.64
C ASN A 185 -0.87 10.26 -3.69
N VAL A 186 -0.13 9.62 -2.78
CA VAL A 186 0.72 10.27 -1.77
C VAL A 186 2.21 10.16 -2.10
N SER A 187 2.55 9.88 -3.36
CA SER A 187 3.93 9.68 -3.84
C SER A 187 4.46 10.85 -4.69
N PRO A 188 4.34 12.12 -4.28
CA PRO A 188 4.98 13.20 -5.04
C PRO A 188 6.49 13.04 -4.98
N ILE A 189 7.17 13.18 -6.13
CA ILE A 189 8.63 13.26 -6.18
C ILE A 189 9.03 14.72 -6.23
N MET A 190 10.02 15.06 -5.41
CA MET A 190 10.60 16.39 -5.35
C MET A 190 12.10 16.36 -5.60
N ALA A 191 12.63 17.50 -5.99
CA ALA A 191 14.06 17.75 -5.86
C ALA A 191 14.43 17.66 -4.37
N GLN A 192 15.41 16.85 -4.05
CA GLN A 192 15.96 16.71 -2.71
C GLN A 192 17.43 16.36 -2.80
N ASP A 193 18.19 16.80 -1.83
CA ASP A 193 19.56 16.37 -1.66
C ASP A 193 19.61 14.90 -1.22
N TYR A 194 20.58 14.18 -1.73
CA TYR A 194 20.83 12.78 -1.34
C TYR A 194 22.32 12.48 -1.33
N LYS A 195 22.72 11.53 -0.49
CA LYS A 195 24.11 11.10 -0.42
C LYS A 195 24.50 10.33 -1.68
N MET A 196 25.69 10.65 -2.24
CA MET A 196 26.25 9.95 -3.40
C MET A 196 26.84 8.60 -3.01
N ASN A 197 25.97 7.65 -2.64
CA ASN A 197 26.33 6.25 -2.38
C ASN A 197 25.30 5.33 -3.05
N ILE A 198 25.69 4.08 -3.23
CA ILE A 198 24.92 3.07 -3.98
C ILE A 198 23.49 2.94 -3.42
N VAL A 199 23.33 2.87 -2.09
CA VAL A 199 22.02 2.69 -1.45
C VAL A 199 21.12 3.89 -1.72
N SER A 200 21.61 5.12 -1.52
CA SER A 200 20.83 6.35 -1.74
C SER A 200 20.45 6.53 -3.21
N ILE A 201 21.35 6.18 -4.14
CA ILE A 201 21.08 6.23 -5.58
C ILE A 201 20.01 5.19 -5.95
N ALA A 202 20.15 3.94 -5.47
CA ALA A 202 19.17 2.88 -5.73
C ALA A 202 17.79 3.25 -5.17
N MET A 203 17.72 3.72 -3.92
CA MET A 203 16.48 4.19 -3.30
C MET A 203 15.82 5.31 -4.10
N ARG A 204 16.60 6.29 -4.55
CA ARG A 204 16.10 7.39 -5.37
C ARG A 204 15.57 6.89 -6.71
N SER A 205 16.25 5.93 -7.32
CA SER A 205 15.81 5.30 -8.59
C SER A 205 14.50 4.54 -8.41
N PHE A 206 14.32 3.80 -7.32
CA PHE A 206 13.03 3.16 -7.00
C PHE A 206 11.91 4.17 -6.83
N HIS A 207 12.15 5.30 -6.15
CA HIS A 207 11.14 6.35 -6.04
C HIS A 207 10.71 6.90 -7.41
N PHE A 208 11.63 7.07 -8.36
CA PHE A 208 11.28 7.46 -9.72
C PHE A 208 10.44 6.40 -10.43
N MET A 209 10.80 5.12 -10.29
CA MET A 209 10.03 4.01 -10.88
C MET A 209 8.61 3.96 -10.29
N PHE A 210 8.48 4.06 -8.97
CA PHE A 210 7.18 4.07 -8.28
C PHE A 210 6.29 5.21 -8.80
N ARG A 211 6.84 6.41 -8.97
CA ARG A 211 6.09 7.52 -9.55
C ARG A 211 5.73 7.29 -11.00
N ALA A 212 6.68 6.84 -11.83
CA ALA A 212 6.44 6.59 -13.24
C ALA A 212 5.27 5.63 -13.45
N ASN A 213 5.16 4.61 -12.60
CA ASN A 213 4.06 3.64 -12.63
C ASN A 213 2.69 4.22 -12.24
N THR A 214 2.63 5.43 -11.66
CA THR A 214 1.33 6.05 -11.35
C THR A 214 0.71 6.75 -12.57
N PHE A 215 1.49 7.18 -13.54
CA PHE A 215 0.98 7.97 -14.66
C PHE A 215 -0.13 7.26 -15.47
N PRO A 216 0.05 6.00 -15.92
CA PRO A 216 -0.98 5.32 -16.68
C PRO A 216 -2.23 4.98 -15.85
N GLU A 217 -2.13 5.01 -14.53
CA GLU A 217 -3.25 4.72 -13.62
C GLU A 217 -4.09 5.96 -13.30
N ARG A 218 -3.47 7.15 -13.30
CA ARG A 218 -4.16 8.43 -13.01
C ARG A 218 -5.32 8.70 -13.95
N GLU A 219 -5.17 8.38 -15.23
CA GLU A 219 -6.19 8.62 -16.25
C GLU A 219 -7.39 7.67 -16.15
N LYS A 220 -7.27 6.61 -15.36
CA LYS A 220 -8.30 5.57 -15.22
C LYS A 220 -9.27 5.81 -14.05
N CYS A 221 -8.97 6.74 -13.13
CA CYS A 221 -9.85 7.07 -12.02
C CYS A 221 -10.87 8.15 -12.39
N ASP A 222 -11.94 8.21 -11.60
CA ASP A 222 -12.96 9.28 -11.74
C ASP A 222 -12.58 10.51 -10.91
N LEU A 223 -11.88 10.32 -9.80
CA LEU A 223 -11.35 11.38 -8.93
C LEU A 223 -9.94 11.04 -8.51
N LEU A 224 -8.99 11.95 -8.77
CA LEU A 224 -7.62 11.87 -8.31
C LEU A 224 -7.37 12.91 -7.21
N ILE A 225 -6.89 12.45 -6.06
CA ILE A 225 -6.50 13.30 -4.92
C ILE A 225 -5.01 13.16 -4.70
N GLU A 226 -4.28 14.27 -4.84
CA GLU A 226 -2.84 14.36 -4.59
C GLU A 226 -2.58 15.51 -3.60
N PRO A 227 -2.43 15.21 -2.29
CA PRO A 227 -2.18 16.27 -1.30
C PRO A 227 -0.87 17.00 -1.55
N TYR A 228 -0.89 18.34 -1.73
CA TYR A 228 0.33 19.12 -2.06
C TYR A 228 1.23 19.37 -0.86
N ASN A 229 0.67 19.43 0.34
CA ASN A 229 1.42 19.76 1.58
C ASN A 229 2.35 18.63 2.05
N LEU A 230 2.37 17.50 1.35
CA LEU A 230 3.31 16.41 1.64
C LEU A 230 4.76 16.77 1.24
N TYR A 231 4.95 17.92 0.64
CA TYR A 231 6.24 18.37 0.15
C TYR A 231 7.27 18.65 1.25
N GLY A 232 6.86 19.04 2.44
CA GLY A 232 7.74 19.32 3.58
C GLY A 232 8.17 18.10 4.40
N TYR A 233 7.57 16.93 4.15
CA TYR A 233 7.89 15.70 4.87
C TYR A 233 8.86 14.85 4.04
N SER A 234 10.13 15.23 4.05
CA SER A 234 11.21 14.36 3.59
C SER A 234 11.64 13.46 4.75
N ASN A 235 11.99 12.22 4.43
CA ASN A 235 12.49 11.19 5.36
C ASN A 235 13.67 11.65 6.20
#